data_a31454e6a08e6a29bfc4d8efb463f252
#
_entry.id   a31454e6a08e6a29bfc4d8efb463f252
#
_cell.length_a   1.000
_cell.length_b   1.000
_cell.length_c   1.000
_cell.angle_alpha   90.00
_cell.angle_beta   90.00
_cell.angle_gamma   90.00
#
_symmetry.space_group_name_H-M   'P 1'
#
loop_
_entity.id
_entity.type
_entity.pdbx_description
1 polymer ?
#
loop_
_entity_poly.entity_id
_entity_poly.type
_entity_poly.pdbx_seq_one_letter_code
_entity_poly.pdbx_strand_id
1 'polypeptide(L)'
;MKKLMMALAAALISAPALADPIKDKEYFSMHSMGCMLLRECTDHVKELKTVSDLNKDDYLVDVDYDIIADEFNSLLRSLNAVGAKVFLADERYFPVGHRGVYHTVSNNFFLNVAHMKRPHTVMSVMRHEGWHAAQDCMAGSIKNNFIAIIKNEEDVPRMYQAIAKSAYASQPHAIPWEKEAYWAGHTEGMTQAALESCARGTMWTDYEPTPMTREWLVENGFIAK
;
A
#
# COMPACT_ATOMS: atom_id res chain seq x y z
N MET A 1 52.51 8.10 -45.74
CA MET A 1 51.40 7.17 -45.39
C MET A 1 51.36 7.05 -43.88
N LYS A 2 50.45 7.80 -43.22
CA LYS A 2 50.27 7.81 -41.76
C LYS A 2 49.13 6.81 -41.42
N LYS A 3 49.48 5.76 -40.71
CA LYS A 3 48.49 4.78 -40.20
C LYS A 3 47.80 5.38 -38.97
N LEU A 4 46.51 5.61 -39.08
CA LEU A 4 45.65 6.04 -37.99
C LEU A 4 45.22 4.81 -37.19
N MET A 5 45.75 4.62 -35.98
CA MET A 5 45.28 3.61 -35.04
C MET A 5 44.00 4.16 -34.33
N MET A 6 42.85 3.60 -34.66
CA MET A 6 41.62 3.77 -33.88
C MET A 6 41.70 2.90 -32.63
N ALA A 7 41.84 3.51 -31.47
CA ALA A 7 41.65 2.85 -30.18
C ALA A 7 40.14 2.72 -29.88
N LEU A 8 39.65 1.51 -29.90
CA LEU A 8 38.27 1.19 -29.48
C LEU A 8 38.25 1.21 -27.94
N ALA A 9 37.72 2.27 -27.35
CA ALA A 9 37.44 2.30 -25.93
C ALA A 9 36.16 1.47 -25.67
N ALA A 10 36.33 0.27 -25.19
CA ALA A 10 35.21 -0.53 -24.65
C ALA A 10 34.77 0.10 -23.31
N ALA A 11 33.66 0.83 -23.35
CA ALA A 11 33.00 1.26 -22.13
C ALA A 11 32.38 0.01 -21.46
N LEU A 12 33.03 -0.49 -20.41
CA LEU A 12 32.45 -1.46 -19.49
C LEU A 12 31.32 -0.74 -18.74
N ILE A 13 30.10 -0.93 -19.21
CA ILE A 13 28.89 -0.62 -18.44
C ILE A 13 28.85 -1.67 -17.34
N SER A 14 29.40 -1.35 -16.16
CA SER A 14 29.16 -2.13 -14.96
C SER A 14 27.69 -2.00 -14.63
N ALA A 15 26.92 -3.06 -14.88
CA ALA A 15 25.58 -3.14 -14.30
C ALA A 15 25.70 -2.97 -12.78
N PRO A 16 24.85 -2.15 -12.15
CA PRO A 16 24.86 -2.04 -10.71
C PRO A 16 24.67 -3.45 -10.14
N ALA A 17 25.61 -3.89 -9.31
CA ALA A 17 25.46 -5.14 -8.57
C ALA A 17 24.19 -4.99 -7.73
N LEU A 18 23.16 -5.77 -8.03
CA LEU A 18 21.97 -5.86 -7.20
C LEU A 18 22.45 -6.31 -5.83
N ALA A 19 22.23 -5.47 -4.81
CA ALA A 19 22.58 -5.82 -3.44
C ALA A 19 21.86 -7.11 -3.06
N ASP A 20 22.56 -8.03 -2.40
CA ASP A 20 21.95 -9.26 -1.89
C ASP A 20 21.12 -8.92 -0.64
N PRO A 21 19.77 -8.97 -0.70
CA PRO A 21 18.91 -8.57 0.40
C PRO A 21 19.19 -9.29 1.71
N ILE A 22 19.70 -10.50 1.64
CA ILE A 22 20.00 -11.35 2.81
C ILE A 22 21.28 -10.90 3.53
N LYS A 23 22.20 -10.27 2.81
CA LYS A 23 23.52 -9.90 3.33
C LYS A 23 23.65 -8.43 3.66
N ASP A 24 22.79 -7.59 3.10
CA ASP A 24 22.85 -6.15 3.29
C ASP A 24 22.00 -5.74 4.49
N LYS A 25 22.65 -5.24 5.55
CA LYS A 25 21.97 -4.74 6.76
C LYS A 25 21.09 -3.52 6.49
N GLU A 26 21.32 -2.79 5.41
CA GLU A 26 20.50 -1.65 5.02
C GLU A 26 19.13 -2.09 4.49
N TYR A 27 18.94 -3.35 4.15
CA TYR A 27 17.65 -3.90 3.75
C TYR A 27 16.58 -3.88 4.86
N PHE A 28 16.95 -3.71 6.10
CA PHE A 28 16.00 -3.46 7.19
C PHE A 28 15.70 -1.97 7.41
N SER A 29 15.93 -1.16 6.40
CA SER A 29 15.72 0.29 6.39
C SER A 29 14.61 0.70 5.41
N MET A 30 14.27 2.00 5.37
CA MET A 30 13.38 2.56 4.34
C MET A 30 13.86 2.29 2.91
N HIS A 31 15.15 2.04 2.72
CA HIS A 31 15.73 1.74 1.41
C HIS A 31 15.27 0.37 0.88
N SER A 32 15.24 -0.67 1.73
CA SER A 32 14.76 -1.99 1.33
C SER A 32 13.28 -1.99 0.96
N MET A 33 12.47 -1.22 1.70
CA MET A 33 11.08 -1.01 1.34
C MET A 33 10.95 -0.38 -0.04
N GLY A 34 11.73 0.65 -0.34
CA GLY A 34 11.75 1.29 -1.66
C GLY A 34 12.05 0.29 -2.79
N CYS A 35 13.02 -0.60 -2.61
CA CYS A 35 13.36 -1.64 -3.58
C CYS A 35 12.17 -2.60 -3.84
N MET A 36 11.45 -3.01 -2.80
CA MET A 36 10.24 -3.83 -2.93
C MET A 36 9.11 -3.07 -3.64
N LEU A 37 8.85 -1.82 -3.23
CA LEU A 37 7.78 -0.99 -3.79
C LEU A 37 7.97 -0.74 -5.29
N LEU A 38 9.21 -0.56 -5.72
CA LEU A 38 9.59 -0.41 -7.13
C LEU A 38 9.67 -1.74 -7.88
N ARG A 39 9.46 -2.87 -7.19
CA ARG A 39 9.58 -4.22 -7.73
C ARG A 39 10.97 -4.57 -8.27
N GLU A 40 11.98 -3.94 -7.77
CA GLU A 40 13.39 -4.25 -8.03
C GLU A 40 13.85 -5.43 -7.16
N CYS A 41 13.26 -5.56 -5.95
CA CYS A 41 13.42 -6.70 -5.05
C CYS A 41 12.11 -7.49 -5.03
N THR A 42 12.15 -8.74 -5.52
CA THR A 42 10.96 -9.60 -5.65
C THR A 42 11.12 -10.94 -4.93
N ASP A 43 12.28 -11.20 -4.35
CA ASP A 43 12.54 -12.41 -3.60
C ASP A 43 11.63 -12.47 -2.35
N HIS A 44 10.92 -13.60 -2.16
CA HIS A 44 9.90 -13.75 -1.12
C HIS A 44 8.79 -12.68 -1.14
N VAL A 45 8.43 -12.19 -2.34
CA VAL A 45 7.26 -11.33 -2.58
C VAL A 45 6.28 -12.08 -3.46
N LYS A 46 5.11 -12.44 -2.92
CA LYS A 46 4.12 -13.30 -3.58
C LYS A 46 2.78 -12.56 -3.73
N GLU A 47 2.24 -12.48 -4.94
CA GLU A 47 0.90 -11.94 -5.19
C GLU A 47 -0.16 -12.87 -4.57
N LEU A 48 -1.09 -12.29 -3.81
CA LEU A 48 -2.22 -13.00 -3.23
C LEU A 48 -3.44 -12.89 -4.16
N LYS A 49 -4.09 -14.01 -4.44
CA LYS A 49 -5.31 -14.11 -5.26
C LYS A 49 -6.50 -14.62 -4.47
N THR A 50 -6.22 -15.31 -3.38
CA THR A 50 -7.21 -15.82 -2.42
C THR A 50 -6.59 -15.86 -1.03
N VAL A 51 -7.41 -16.02 -0.01
CA VAL A 51 -6.97 -16.21 1.37
C VAL A 51 -6.05 -17.42 1.52
N SER A 52 -6.27 -18.49 0.74
CA SER A 52 -5.47 -19.72 0.78
C SER A 52 -4.02 -19.51 0.32
N ASP A 53 -3.72 -18.41 -0.37
CA ASP A 53 -2.34 -18.09 -0.76
C ASP A 53 -1.46 -17.71 0.44
N LEU A 54 -2.07 -17.28 1.56
CA LEU A 54 -1.36 -17.04 2.81
C LEU A 54 -0.71 -18.34 3.34
N ASN A 55 -1.44 -19.47 3.27
CA ASN A 55 -0.94 -20.77 3.73
C ASN A 55 0.12 -21.40 2.83
N LYS A 56 0.43 -20.79 1.68
CA LYS A 56 1.56 -21.21 0.82
C LYS A 56 2.91 -20.67 1.29
N ASP A 57 2.90 -19.86 2.35
CA ASP A 57 4.10 -19.40 3.02
C ASP A 57 4.39 -20.30 4.23
N ASP A 58 5.64 -20.75 4.34
CA ASP A 58 6.07 -21.71 5.39
C ASP A 58 5.86 -21.17 6.80
N TYR A 59 5.91 -19.85 6.98
CA TYR A 59 5.67 -19.19 8.26
C TYR A 59 4.19 -19.17 8.66
N LEU A 60 3.28 -19.29 7.68
CA LEU A 60 1.83 -19.15 7.86
C LEU A 60 1.06 -20.45 7.60
N VAL A 61 1.74 -21.55 7.25
CA VAL A 61 1.13 -22.81 6.80
C VAL A 61 0.12 -23.41 7.78
N ASP A 62 0.37 -23.24 9.08
CA ASP A 62 -0.46 -23.82 10.15
C ASP A 62 -1.56 -22.85 10.66
N VAL A 63 -1.72 -21.68 10.04
CA VAL A 63 -2.73 -20.72 10.47
C VAL A 63 -4.06 -20.99 9.81
N ASP A 64 -5.13 -21.08 10.64
CA ASP A 64 -6.49 -21.16 10.13
C ASP A 64 -7.02 -19.78 9.77
N TYR A 65 -7.25 -19.55 8.47
CA TYR A 65 -7.81 -18.30 7.93
C TYR A 65 -9.28 -18.44 7.51
N ASP A 66 -9.94 -19.55 7.75
CA ASP A 66 -11.34 -19.78 7.32
C ASP A 66 -12.29 -18.73 7.90
N ILE A 67 -12.03 -18.30 9.14
CA ILE A 67 -12.84 -17.28 9.83
C ILE A 67 -12.87 -15.92 9.11
N ILE A 68 -11.88 -15.62 8.28
CA ILE A 68 -11.79 -14.35 7.52
C ILE A 68 -11.95 -14.55 6.01
N ALA A 69 -12.14 -15.77 5.54
CA ALA A 69 -12.03 -16.11 4.12
C ALA A 69 -12.99 -15.31 3.24
N ASP A 70 -14.24 -15.19 3.65
CA ASP A 70 -15.26 -14.49 2.86
C ASP A 70 -14.95 -12.99 2.74
N GLU A 71 -14.63 -12.33 3.85
CA GLU A 71 -14.30 -10.91 3.86
C GLU A 71 -12.99 -10.65 3.14
N PHE A 72 -11.93 -11.43 3.40
CA PHE A 72 -10.65 -11.29 2.74
C PHE A 72 -10.79 -11.39 1.22
N ASN A 73 -11.44 -12.45 0.73
CA ASN A 73 -11.62 -12.66 -0.69
C ASN A 73 -12.52 -11.59 -1.33
N SER A 74 -13.52 -11.10 -0.61
CA SER A 74 -14.39 -10.02 -1.08
C SER A 74 -13.60 -8.70 -1.20
N LEU A 75 -12.85 -8.32 -0.17
CA LEU A 75 -12.02 -7.11 -0.17
C LEU A 75 -10.93 -7.19 -1.24
N LEU A 76 -10.32 -8.37 -1.41
CA LEU A 76 -9.32 -8.59 -2.47
C LEU A 76 -9.91 -8.39 -3.87
N ARG A 77 -11.16 -8.85 -4.11
CA ARG A 77 -11.86 -8.57 -5.39
C ARG A 77 -12.10 -7.08 -5.60
N SER A 78 -12.53 -6.36 -4.55
CA SER A 78 -12.77 -4.91 -4.64
C SER A 78 -11.47 -4.14 -4.91
N LEU A 79 -10.35 -4.53 -4.28
CA LEU A 79 -9.02 -3.99 -4.57
C LEU A 79 -8.61 -4.24 -6.03
N ASN A 80 -8.76 -5.47 -6.50
CA ASN A 80 -8.44 -5.82 -7.89
C ASN A 80 -9.32 -5.08 -8.90
N ALA A 81 -10.58 -4.81 -8.58
CA ALA A 81 -11.50 -4.06 -9.45
C ALA A 81 -11.05 -2.61 -9.66
N VAL A 82 -10.35 -2.02 -8.71
CA VAL A 82 -9.73 -0.68 -8.85
C VAL A 82 -8.27 -0.74 -9.31
N GLY A 83 -7.77 -1.95 -9.66
CA GLY A 83 -6.43 -2.17 -10.18
C GLY A 83 -5.35 -2.33 -9.11
N ALA A 84 -5.69 -2.36 -7.82
CA ALA A 84 -4.74 -2.58 -6.74
C ALA A 84 -4.43 -4.08 -6.60
N LYS A 85 -3.14 -4.41 -6.50
CA LYS A 85 -2.67 -5.79 -6.28
C LYS A 85 -2.14 -5.96 -4.87
N VAL A 86 -2.44 -7.11 -4.26
CA VAL A 86 -2.02 -7.45 -2.90
C VAL A 86 -0.91 -8.49 -2.94
N PHE A 87 0.13 -8.24 -2.17
CA PHE A 87 1.29 -9.11 -2.05
C PHE A 87 1.56 -9.46 -0.59
N LEU A 88 2.00 -10.69 -0.35
CA LEU A 88 2.67 -11.07 0.89
C LEU A 88 4.17 -10.91 0.67
N ALA A 89 4.86 -10.24 1.59
CA ALA A 89 6.29 -9.97 1.46
C ALA A 89 7.03 -10.24 2.78
N ASP A 90 8.29 -10.62 2.65
CA ASP A 90 9.18 -10.93 3.78
C ASP A 90 9.44 -9.69 4.65
N GLU A 91 9.62 -9.91 5.95
CA GLU A 91 9.87 -8.87 6.96
C GLU A 91 11.08 -7.98 6.62
N ARG A 92 12.08 -8.54 5.91
CA ARG A 92 13.29 -7.82 5.51
C ARG A 92 13.05 -6.54 4.72
N TYR A 93 11.88 -6.43 4.09
CA TYR A 93 11.52 -5.27 3.28
C TYR A 93 10.83 -4.17 4.06
N PHE A 94 10.49 -4.39 5.31
CA PHE A 94 9.73 -3.45 6.10
C PHE A 94 10.57 -2.82 7.21
N PRO A 95 10.41 -1.51 7.47
CA PRO A 95 10.90 -0.93 8.70
C PRO A 95 10.27 -1.63 9.91
N VAL A 96 10.99 -1.63 11.04
CA VAL A 96 10.53 -2.28 12.26
C VAL A 96 9.14 -1.81 12.66
N GLY A 97 8.24 -2.77 12.87
CA GLY A 97 6.86 -2.52 13.30
C GLY A 97 5.85 -2.25 12.18
N HIS A 98 6.28 -2.11 10.93
CA HIS A 98 5.38 -1.95 9.80
C HIS A 98 4.70 -3.28 9.46
N ARG A 99 3.36 -3.27 9.41
CA ARG A 99 2.55 -4.47 9.15
C ARG A 99 2.10 -4.59 7.70
N GLY A 100 2.01 -3.46 7.01
CA GLY A 100 1.66 -3.35 5.61
C GLY A 100 2.10 -2.01 5.05
N VAL A 101 1.95 -1.84 3.75
CA VAL A 101 2.17 -0.58 3.04
C VAL A 101 1.41 -0.58 1.72
N TYR A 102 0.70 0.50 1.45
CA TYR A 102 0.15 0.79 0.12
C TYR A 102 1.08 1.75 -0.63
N HIS A 103 1.41 1.42 -1.87
CA HIS A 103 2.26 2.24 -2.73
C HIS A 103 1.44 2.89 -3.83
N THR A 104 1.14 4.16 -3.69
CA THR A 104 0.25 4.96 -4.54
C THR A 104 0.66 4.97 -6.03
N VAL A 105 1.97 5.02 -6.31
CA VAL A 105 2.47 5.11 -7.70
C VAL A 105 2.32 3.80 -8.47
N SER A 106 2.50 2.65 -7.81
CA SER A 106 2.40 1.33 -8.46
C SER A 106 1.05 0.66 -8.24
N ASN A 107 0.21 1.22 -7.38
CA ASN A 107 -1.04 0.65 -6.94
C ASN A 107 -0.87 -0.78 -6.40
N ASN A 108 0.21 -0.99 -5.69
CA ASN A 108 0.54 -2.25 -5.04
C ASN A 108 0.41 -2.11 -3.54
N PHE A 109 -0.09 -3.16 -2.92
CA PHE A 109 -0.30 -3.27 -1.50
C PHE A 109 0.49 -4.48 -0.97
N PHE A 110 1.27 -4.31 0.08
CA PHE A 110 2.14 -5.33 0.63
C PHE A 110 1.81 -5.61 2.09
N LEU A 111 1.65 -6.89 2.42
CA LEU A 111 1.49 -7.40 3.78
C LEU A 111 2.83 -7.94 4.29
N ASN A 112 3.27 -7.52 5.46
CA ASN A 112 4.46 -8.06 6.11
C ASN A 112 4.14 -9.42 6.75
N VAL A 113 4.72 -10.49 6.21
CA VAL A 113 4.47 -11.88 6.65
C VAL A 113 4.65 -12.08 8.15
N ALA A 114 5.62 -11.42 8.78
CA ALA A 114 5.92 -11.57 10.21
C ALA A 114 4.76 -11.21 11.14
N HIS A 115 3.80 -10.41 10.66
CA HIS A 115 2.65 -9.95 11.43
C HIS A 115 1.34 -10.67 11.08
N MET A 116 1.33 -11.58 10.09
CA MET A 116 0.11 -12.15 9.53
C MET A 116 -0.38 -13.44 10.22
N LYS A 117 0.28 -13.93 11.27
CA LYS A 117 -0.14 -15.13 12.02
C LYS A 117 -1.53 -15.05 12.67
N ARG A 118 -2.09 -13.88 12.82
CA ARG A 118 -3.40 -13.68 13.43
C ARG A 118 -4.39 -13.22 12.35
N PRO A 119 -5.44 -14.00 12.04
CA PRO A 119 -6.44 -13.65 11.03
C PRO A 119 -7.02 -12.25 11.22
N HIS A 120 -7.31 -11.88 12.48
CA HIS A 120 -7.79 -10.54 12.81
C HIS A 120 -6.79 -9.42 12.44
N THR A 121 -5.50 -9.66 12.62
CA THR A 121 -4.46 -8.69 12.20
C THR A 121 -4.41 -8.58 10.68
N VAL A 122 -4.52 -9.70 9.95
CA VAL A 122 -4.60 -9.70 8.48
C VAL A 122 -5.72 -8.78 8.01
N MET A 123 -6.94 -8.95 8.55
CA MET A 123 -8.08 -8.12 8.15
C MET A 123 -7.93 -6.67 8.53
N SER A 124 -7.41 -6.37 9.73
CA SER A 124 -7.16 -5.00 10.15
C SER A 124 -6.17 -4.28 9.20
N VAL A 125 -5.11 -4.96 8.78
CA VAL A 125 -4.14 -4.40 7.83
C VAL A 125 -4.73 -4.31 6.43
N MET A 126 -5.45 -5.34 5.96
CA MET A 126 -6.12 -5.33 4.66
C MET A 126 -7.09 -4.16 4.51
N ARG A 127 -7.88 -3.88 5.54
CA ARG A 127 -8.83 -2.77 5.54
C ARG A 127 -8.11 -1.41 5.60
N HIS A 128 -7.06 -1.30 6.44
CA HIS A 128 -6.28 -0.08 6.62
C HIS A 128 -5.59 0.34 5.31
N GLU A 129 -4.78 -0.54 4.76
CA GLU A 129 -4.06 -0.25 3.51
C GLU A 129 -5.00 -0.15 2.31
N GLY A 130 -6.09 -0.94 2.31
CA GLY A 130 -7.15 -0.82 1.32
C GLY A 130 -7.88 0.52 1.38
N TRP A 131 -7.95 1.17 2.56
CA TRP A 131 -8.47 2.53 2.68
C TRP A 131 -7.57 3.54 1.97
N HIS A 132 -6.25 3.38 2.05
CA HIS A 132 -5.33 4.21 1.27
C HIS A 132 -5.53 4.06 -0.24
N ALA A 133 -5.88 2.86 -0.73
CA ALA A 133 -6.28 2.69 -2.13
C ALA A 133 -7.59 3.42 -2.46
N ALA A 134 -8.54 3.51 -1.54
CA ALA A 134 -9.75 4.32 -1.73
C ALA A 134 -9.45 5.84 -1.71
N GLN A 135 -8.57 6.29 -0.83
CA GLN A 135 -8.09 7.68 -0.79
C GLN A 135 -7.36 8.06 -2.09
N ASP A 136 -6.56 7.16 -2.64
CA ASP A 136 -5.89 7.31 -3.92
C ASP A 136 -6.90 7.40 -5.07
N CYS A 137 -7.88 6.51 -5.10
CA CYS A 137 -8.97 6.55 -6.07
C CYS A 137 -9.75 7.86 -6.03
N MET A 138 -10.07 8.36 -4.84
CA MET A 138 -10.77 9.64 -4.69
C MET A 138 -9.95 10.81 -5.24
N ALA A 139 -8.64 10.75 -5.18
CA ALA A 139 -7.75 11.71 -5.83
C ALA A 139 -7.82 11.66 -7.38
N GLY A 140 -8.60 10.75 -7.94
CA GLY A 140 -8.94 10.71 -9.38
C GLY A 140 -7.94 10.00 -10.28
N SER A 141 -6.84 9.49 -9.74
CA SER A 141 -5.88 8.68 -10.48
C SER A 141 -5.03 7.84 -9.53
N ILE A 142 -5.15 6.55 -9.65
CA ILE A 142 -4.29 5.56 -8.97
C ILE A 142 -2.84 5.51 -9.52
N LYS A 143 -2.45 6.48 -10.35
CA LYS A 143 -1.10 6.57 -10.95
C LYS A 143 -0.35 7.81 -10.52
N ASN A 144 -0.89 8.59 -9.61
CA ASN A 144 -0.20 9.72 -9.00
C ASN A 144 0.28 9.35 -7.58
N ASN A 145 1.00 10.25 -6.93
CA ASN A 145 1.48 10.07 -5.57
C ASN A 145 0.66 10.84 -4.53
N PHE A 146 -0.56 11.26 -4.90
CA PHE A 146 -1.45 12.02 -4.04
C PHE A 146 -2.65 11.18 -3.62
N ILE A 147 -3.02 11.24 -2.34
CA ILE A 147 -4.21 10.59 -1.78
C ILE A 147 -5.09 11.64 -1.11
N ALA A 148 -6.40 11.54 -1.30
CA ALA A 148 -7.37 12.47 -0.76
C ALA A 148 -7.79 12.11 0.68
N ILE A 149 -8.23 13.09 1.45
CA ILE A 149 -8.91 12.88 2.72
C ILE A 149 -10.40 12.68 2.41
N ILE A 150 -10.98 11.54 2.83
CA ILE A 150 -12.37 11.17 2.52
C ILE A 150 -13.33 11.66 3.61
N LYS A 151 -12.93 11.58 4.89
CA LYS A 151 -13.78 11.88 6.05
C LYS A 151 -13.42 13.21 6.71
N ASN A 152 -14.43 13.96 7.13
CA ASN A 152 -14.18 15.11 7.99
C ASN A 152 -13.60 14.65 9.33
N GLU A 153 -12.82 15.52 9.99
CA GLU A 153 -12.14 15.15 11.24
C GLU A 153 -13.13 14.82 12.36
N GLU A 154 -14.26 15.54 12.41
CA GLU A 154 -15.33 15.33 13.39
C GLU A 154 -16.02 13.97 13.25
N ASP A 155 -16.03 13.39 12.06
CA ASP A 155 -16.64 12.08 11.78
C ASP A 155 -15.75 10.93 12.26
N VAL A 156 -14.43 11.16 12.34
CA VAL A 156 -13.49 10.11 12.80
C VAL A 156 -13.56 9.98 14.32
N PRO A 157 -13.88 8.79 14.86
CA PRO A 157 -13.95 8.60 16.30
C PRO A 157 -12.64 8.98 17.01
N ARG A 158 -12.74 9.68 18.13
CA ARG A 158 -11.59 10.24 18.89
C ARG A 158 -10.50 9.22 19.20
N MET A 159 -10.89 7.97 19.39
CA MET A 159 -9.95 6.87 19.64
C MET A 159 -8.96 6.74 18.48
N TYR A 160 -9.43 6.71 17.23
CA TYR A 160 -8.58 6.55 16.04
C TYR A 160 -7.75 7.80 15.76
N GLN A 161 -8.28 8.99 16.05
CA GLN A 161 -7.48 10.22 16.01
C GLN A 161 -6.32 10.16 17.02
N ALA A 162 -6.55 9.65 18.24
CA ALA A 162 -5.50 9.51 19.24
C ALA A 162 -4.45 8.46 18.85
N ILE A 163 -4.89 7.32 18.29
CA ILE A 163 -3.99 6.26 17.79
C ILE A 163 -3.09 6.83 16.67
N ALA A 164 -3.66 7.49 15.67
CA ALA A 164 -2.90 8.08 14.57
C ALA A 164 -1.90 9.13 15.07
N LYS A 165 -2.32 10.04 15.98
CA LYS A 165 -1.43 11.02 16.60
C LYS A 165 -0.26 10.39 17.35
N SER A 166 -0.47 9.27 18.01
CA SER A 166 0.58 8.53 18.73
C SER A 166 1.52 7.80 17.78
N ALA A 167 0.98 7.06 16.81
CA ALA A 167 1.76 6.25 15.89
C ALA A 167 2.60 7.11 14.92
N TYR A 168 2.07 8.25 14.49
CA TYR A 168 2.71 9.16 13.53
C TYR A 168 3.23 10.46 14.17
N ALA A 169 3.62 10.41 15.45
CA ALA A 169 4.15 11.59 16.15
C ALA A 169 5.41 12.18 15.48
N SER A 170 6.23 11.34 14.83
CA SER A 170 7.40 11.74 14.06
C SER A 170 7.08 12.19 12.61
N GLN A 171 5.86 11.95 12.14
CA GLN A 171 5.38 12.27 10.80
C GLN A 171 3.99 12.92 10.85
N PRO A 172 3.85 14.08 11.49
CA PRO A 172 2.54 14.68 11.79
C PRO A 172 1.72 15.03 10.52
N HIS A 173 2.39 15.20 9.38
CA HIS A 173 1.73 15.44 8.10
C HIS A 173 0.90 14.24 7.61
N ALA A 174 1.21 13.00 8.03
CA ALA A 174 0.46 11.81 7.65
C ALA A 174 -0.83 11.63 8.48
N ILE A 175 -0.93 12.25 9.65
CA ILE A 175 -2.04 12.04 10.59
C ILE A 175 -3.44 12.22 9.95
N PRO A 176 -3.70 13.21 9.07
CA PRO A 176 -5.02 13.38 8.48
C PRO A 176 -5.52 12.18 7.68
N TRP A 177 -4.66 11.48 6.99
CA TRP A 177 -4.99 10.27 6.23
C TRP A 177 -5.04 9.03 7.11
N GLU A 178 -4.08 8.91 8.02
CA GLU A 178 -3.91 7.74 8.87
C GLU A 178 -5.04 7.57 9.89
N LYS A 179 -5.62 8.66 10.43
CA LYS A 179 -6.76 8.56 11.34
C LYS A 179 -7.97 7.88 10.71
N GLU A 180 -8.23 8.11 9.42
CA GLU A 180 -9.28 7.44 8.67
C GLU A 180 -8.93 5.98 8.43
N ALA A 181 -7.70 5.69 8.01
CA ALA A 181 -7.23 4.35 7.75
C ALA A 181 -7.25 3.47 9.02
N TYR A 182 -6.91 4.02 10.19
CA TYR A 182 -7.09 3.31 11.46
C TYR A 182 -8.56 3.02 11.76
N TRP A 183 -9.45 3.96 11.49
CA TRP A 183 -10.89 3.72 11.66
C TRP A 183 -11.38 2.63 10.70
N ALA A 184 -11.08 2.75 9.43
CA ALA A 184 -11.44 1.75 8.42
C ALA A 184 -10.86 0.36 8.73
N GLY A 185 -9.60 0.30 9.19
CA GLY A 185 -8.93 -0.95 9.58
C GLY A 185 -9.68 -1.73 10.69
N HIS A 186 -10.50 -1.04 11.49
CA HIS A 186 -11.28 -1.62 12.58
C HIS A 186 -12.79 -1.65 12.32
N THR A 187 -13.21 -1.26 11.11
CA THR A 187 -14.64 -1.20 10.73
C THR A 187 -14.88 -2.10 9.51
N GLU A 188 -15.50 -3.24 9.73
CA GLU A 188 -15.88 -4.18 8.68
C GLU A 188 -16.77 -3.49 7.63
N GLY A 189 -16.52 -3.78 6.35
CA GLY A 189 -17.26 -3.25 5.21
C GLY A 189 -16.93 -1.82 4.82
N MET A 190 -16.32 -1.00 5.69
CA MET A 190 -16.05 0.41 5.40
C MET A 190 -15.14 0.60 4.19
N THR A 191 -14.01 -0.08 4.17
CA THR A 191 -13.05 -0.05 3.04
C THR A 191 -13.65 -0.64 1.77
N GLN A 192 -14.39 -1.76 1.90
CA GLN A 192 -15.02 -2.39 0.74
C GLN A 192 -16.02 -1.46 0.07
N ALA A 193 -16.89 -0.81 0.85
CA ALA A 193 -17.88 0.15 0.32
C ALA A 193 -17.20 1.30 -0.45
N ALA A 194 -16.08 1.83 0.06
CA ALA A 194 -15.33 2.88 -0.61
C ALA A 194 -14.71 2.40 -1.93
N LEU A 195 -14.10 1.22 -1.94
CA LEU A 195 -13.53 0.63 -3.16
C LEU A 195 -14.60 0.29 -4.20
N GLU A 196 -15.79 -0.13 -3.78
CA GLU A 196 -16.93 -0.35 -4.67
C GLU A 196 -17.43 0.96 -5.28
N SER A 197 -17.50 2.05 -4.50
CA SER A 197 -17.80 3.38 -5.02
C SER A 197 -16.76 3.85 -6.03
N CYS A 198 -15.47 3.57 -5.74
CA CYS A 198 -14.38 3.81 -6.66
C CYS A 198 -14.59 3.07 -8.00
N ALA A 199 -14.82 1.75 -7.94
CA ALA A 199 -15.02 0.92 -9.13
C ALA A 199 -16.21 1.37 -9.97
N ARG A 200 -17.24 1.95 -9.34
CA ARG A 200 -18.40 2.54 -10.02
C ARG A 200 -18.15 3.97 -10.55
N GLY A 201 -17.06 4.62 -10.15
CA GLY A 201 -16.79 6.02 -10.47
C GLY A 201 -17.68 7.01 -9.71
N THR A 202 -18.21 6.63 -8.55
CA THR A 202 -19.15 7.44 -7.75
C THR A 202 -18.56 8.01 -6.46
N MET A 203 -17.26 7.92 -6.25
CA MET A 203 -16.60 8.38 -5.00
C MET A 203 -17.01 9.79 -4.59
N TRP A 204 -16.99 10.75 -5.53
CA TRP A 204 -17.35 12.13 -5.26
C TRP A 204 -18.83 12.36 -4.96
N THR A 205 -19.71 11.47 -5.43
CA THR A 205 -21.14 11.53 -5.11
C THR A 205 -21.44 10.85 -3.78
N ASP A 206 -20.81 9.71 -3.52
CA ASP A 206 -21.12 8.88 -2.35
C ASP A 206 -20.49 9.43 -1.05
N TYR A 207 -19.42 10.21 -1.16
CA TYR A 207 -18.61 10.69 -0.03
C TYR A 207 -18.55 12.21 0.15
N GLU A 208 -19.20 12.99 -0.71
CA GLU A 208 -19.31 14.44 -0.45
C GLU A 208 -20.33 14.77 0.64
N PRO A 209 -20.08 15.86 1.43
CA PRO A 209 -18.91 16.74 1.37
C PRO A 209 -17.66 16.11 1.99
N THR A 210 -16.49 16.42 1.41
CA THR A 210 -15.20 15.98 1.91
C THR A 210 -14.32 17.18 2.26
N PRO A 211 -13.28 17.01 3.12
CA PRO A 211 -12.32 18.08 3.42
C PRO A 211 -11.56 18.60 2.20
N MET A 212 -11.39 17.72 1.20
CA MET A 212 -10.74 18.04 -0.07
C MET A 212 -11.77 17.84 -1.19
N THR A 213 -12.49 18.91 -1.56
CA THR A 213 -13.48 18.82 -2.64
C THR A 213 -12.83 18.59 -3.99
N ARG A 214 -13.60 18.04 -4.94
CA ARG A 214 -13.13 17.83 -6.31
C ARG A 214 -12.66 19.14 -6.93
N GLU A 215 -13.42 20.22 -6.75
CA GLU A 215 -13.09 21.54 -7.25
C GLU A 215 -11.74 22.03 -6.72
N TRP A 216 -11.51 21.89 -5.40
CA TRP A 216 -10.25 22.27 -4.77
C TRP A 216 -9.07 21.47 -5.35
N LEU A 217 -9.23 20.15 -5.57
CA LEU A 217 -8.18 19.30 -6.14
C LEU A 217 -7.88 19.69 -7.59
N VAL A 218 -8.91 20.03 -8.40
CA VAL A 218 -8.75 20.52 -9.78
C VAL A 218 -8.05 21.88 -9.79
N GLU A 219 -8.48 22.84 -8.96
CA GLU A 219 -7.92 24.19 -8.88
C GLU A 219 -6.44 24.21 -8.48
N ASN A 220 -6.05 23.25 -7.61
CA ASN A 220 -4.67 23.12 -7.14
C ASN A 220 -3.82 22.16 -8.02
N GLY A 221 -4.39 21.63 -9.11
CA GLY A 221 -3.66 20.83 -10.08
C GLY A 221 -3.34 19.39 -9.64
N PHE A 222 -4.00 18.89 -8.60
CA PHE A 222 -3.80 17.51 -8.13
C PHE A 222 -4.51 16.49 -9.01
N ILE A 223 -5.67 16.86 -9.60
CA ILE A 223 -6.42 16.04 -10.55
C ILE A 223 -6.78 16.86 -11.80
N ALA A 224 -7.06 16.16 -12.90
CA ALA A 224 -7.52 16.78 -14.15
C ALA A 224 -8.97 17.29 -14.04
N LYS A 225 -9.30 18.28 -14.88
CA LYS A 225 -10.67 18.79 -15.03
C LYS A 225 -11.63 17.73 -15.56
#